data_475b1d4feb63e0a127f98cd6cd0cf17d
#
_entry.id   475b1d4feb63e0a127f98cd6cd0cf17d
#
_cell.length_a   1.000
_cell.length_b   1.000
_cell.length_c   1.000
_cell.angle_alpha   90.00
_cell.angle_beta   90.00
_cell.angle_gamma   90.00
#
_symmetry.space_group_name_H-M   'P 1'
#
loop_
_entity.id
_entity.type
_entity.pdbx_description
1 polymer ?
#
loop_
_entity_poly.entity_id
_entity_poly.type
_entity_poly.pdbx_seq_one_letter_code
_entity_poly.pdbx_strand_id
1 'polypeptide(L)'
;TVSSIKAIIAGTKALISALIAGGWVVLIVIIVICLIGLLCSSIFGIFLSNEKLNSNSITMRDAIMECNQEFADALQKIQDTNPHDEYVLDGSMAIWKDILLVYTIKQSNGTNQQEVLTMNNSKKQILKDIFWEMNKITSEVKDEIAIEQGTNSLEMPKEVQKKVLHIKVFSKTFEQMKTEYHFSPLQISQYNELASDNYSSLWNNVIYGMDSGEYISWRQKNAPWSNIRIGTTSSTIGDIGCLVTSIAILIQK
;
A
#
# COMPACT_ATOMS: atom_id res chain seq x y z
N THR A 1 -5.09 -43.02 -13.55
CA THR A 1 -5.45 -42.57 -14.93
C THR A 1 -6.88 -42.92 -15.34
N VAL A 2 -7.33 -44.19 -15.14
CA VAL A 2 -8.71 -44.65 -15.46
C VAL A 2 -9.75 -43.97 -14.56
N SER A 3 -9.43 -43.78 -13.27
CA SER A 3 -10.30 -43.10 -12.31
C SER A 3 -10.53 -41.64 -12.67
N SER A 4 -9.46 -40.93 -13.10
CA SER A 4 -9.54 -39.52 -13.53
C SER A 4 -10.40 -39.35 -14.79
N ILE A 5 -10.29 -40.28 -15.75
CA ILE A 5 -11.11 -40.26 -16.97
C ILE A 5 -12.61 -40.49 -16.64
N LYS A 6 -12.90 -41.41 -15.74
CA LYS A 6 -14.29 -41.67 -15.30
C LYS A 6 -14.88 -40.46 -14.57
N ALA A 7 -14.09 -39.77 -13.74
CA ALA A 7 -14.53 -38.55 -13.07
C ALA A 7 -14.81 -37.42 -14.05
N ILE A 8 -13.97 -37.24 -15.08
CA ILE A 8 -14.19 -36.24 -16.14
C ILE A 8 -15.45 -36.55 -16.91
N ILE A 9 -15.67 -37.82 -17.33
CA ILE A 9 -16.88 -38.23 -18.08
C ILE A 9 -18.13 -38.03 -17.22
N ALA A 10 -18.10 -38.37 -15.94
CA ALA A 10 -19.22 -38.15 -15.03
C ALA A 10 -19.52 -36.67 -14.83
N GLY A 11 -18.49 -35.84 -14.65
CA GLY A 11 -18.63 -34.37 -14.56
C GLY A 11 -19.21 -33.77 -15.85
N THR A 12 -18.72 -34.19 -17.01
CA THR A 12 -19.25 -33.72 -18.32
C THR A 12 -20.69 -34.09 -18.50
N LYS A 13 -21.12 -35.33 -18.16
CA LYS A 13 -22.52 -35.75 -18.22
C LYS A 13 -23.42 -34.96 -17.27
N ALA A 14 -22.98 -34.70 -16.05
CA ALA A 14 -23.71 -33.89 -15.08
C ALA A 14 -23.88 -32.45 -15.58
N LEU A 15 -22.84 -31.86 -16.19
CA LEU A 15 -22.87 -30.54 -16.79
C LEU A 15 -23.85 -30.47 -17.95
N ILE A 16 -23.83 -31.45 -18.88
CA ILE A 16 -24.75 -31.51 -19.99
C ILE A 16 -26.21 -31.65 -19.50
N SER A 17 -26.46 -32.51 -18.50
CA SER A 17 -27.78 -32.68 -17.90
C SER A 17 -28.29 -31.40 -17.23
N ALA A 18 -27.41 -30.67 -16.54
CA ALA A 18 -27.73 -29.37 -15.92
C ALA A 18 -28.06 -28.31 -16.97
N LEU A 19 -27.33 -28.25 -18.10
CA LEU A 19 -27.58 -27.35 -19.22
C LEU A 19 -28.95 -27.64 -19.87
N ILE A 20 -29.30 -28.92 -20.06
CA ILE A 20 -30.60 -29.33 -20.64
C ILE A 20 -31.75 -28.96 -19.68
N ALA A 21 -31.57 -29.17 -18.36
CA ALA A 21 -32.62 -28.93 -17.37
C ALA A 21 -32.77 -27.44 -17.01
N GLY A 22 -31.64 -26.69 -16.91
CA GLY A 22 -31.61 -25.30 -16.45
C GLY A 22 -31.63 -24.25 -17.58
N GLY A 23 -31.54 -24.68 -18.81
CA GLY A 23 -31.51 -23.80 -19.96
C GLY A 23 -30.33 -22.83 -19.98
N TRP A 24 -30.49 -21.69 -20.66
CA TRP A 24 -29.42 -20.70 -20.86
C TRP A 24 -28.92 -20.01 -19.57
N VAL A 25 -29.76 -19.98 -18.52
CA VAL A 25 -29.39 -19.40 -17.21
C VAL A 25 -28.22 -20.16 -16.57
N VAL A 26 -28.25 -21.50 -16.61
CA VAL A 26 -27.16 -22.33 -16.08
C VAL A 26 -25.85 -22.09 -16.85
N LEU A 27 -25.96 -21.91 -18.18
CA LEU A 27 -24.79 -21.58 -18.99
C LEU A 27 -24.16 -20.26 -18.58
N ILE A 28 -24.96 -19.22 -18.34
CA ILE A 28 -24.46 -17.92 -17.86
C ILE A 28 -23.76 -18.07 -16.50
N VAL A 29 -24.37 -18.79 -15.54
CA VAL A 29 -23.78 -19.01 -14.23
C VAL A 29 -22.42 -19.71 -14.35
N ILE A 30 -22.31 -20.73 -15.20
CA ILE A 30 -21.04 -21.42 -15.45
C ILE A 30 -20.00 -20.47 -16.06
N ILE A 31 -20.40 -19.66 -17.06
CA ILE A 31 -19.49 -18.68 -17.67
C ILE A 31 -19.00 -17.67 -16.63
N VAL A 32 -19.89 -17.17 -15.78
CA VAL A 32 -19.52 -16.22 -14.70
C VAL A 32 -18.54 -16.86 -13.72
N ILE A 33 -18.78 -18.10 -13.29
CA ILE A 33 -17.86 -18.83 -12.40
C ILE A 33 -16.50 -19.02 -13.08
N CYS A 34 -16.47 -19.37 -14.37
CA CYS A 34 -15.23 -19.52 -15.13
C CYS A 34 -14.47 -18.19 -15.24
N LEU A 35 -15.17 -17.08 -15.51
CA LEU A 35 -14.56 -15.75 -15.58
C LEU A 35 -13.98 -15.30 -14.24
N ILE A 36 -14.71 -15.53 -13.14
CA ILE A 36 -14.18 -15.26 -11.79
C ILE A 36 -12.94 -16.10 -11.54
N GLY A 37 -12.97 -17.38 -11.88
CA GLY A 37 -11.81 -18.28 -11.73
C GLY A 37 -10.59 -17.79 -12.52
N LEU A 38 -10.79 -17.30 -13.75
CA LEU A 38 -9.73 -16.72 -14.57
C LEU A 38 -9.16 -15.42 -13.96
N LEU A 39 -10.02 -14.54 -13.45
CA LEU A 39 -9.59 -13.32 -12.79
C LEU A 39 -8.78 -13.63 -11.52
N CYS A 40 -9.24 -14.54 -10.69
CA CYS A 40 -8.57 -14.95 -9.46
C CYS A 40 -7.20 -15.59 -9.72
N SER A 41 -7.03 -16.27 -10.86
CA SER A 41 -5.79 -16.93 -11.26
C SER A 41 -4.83 -16.03 -12.05
N SER A 42 -5.18 -14.77 -12.27
CA SER A 42 -4.40 -13.82 -13.05
C SER A 42 -3.75 -12.75 -12.16
N ILE A 43 -2.90 -11.93 -12.76
CA ILE A 43 -2.33 -10.73 -12.12
C ILE A 43 -3.40 -9.74 -11.61
N PHE A 44 -4.61 -9.76 -12.20
CA PHE A 44 -5.74 -8.93 -11.76
C PHE A 44 -6.35 -9.39 -10.44
N GLY A 45 -6.02 -10.58 -9.95
CA GLY A 45 -6.39 -11.05 -8.62
C GLY A 45 -5.93 -10.12 -7.51
N ILE A 46 -4.92 -9.28 -7.75
CA ILE A 46 -4.46 -8.25 -6.81
C ILE A 46 -5.58 -7.29 -6.39
N PHE A 47 -6.50 -6.94 -7.29
CA PHE A 47 -7.60 -6.03 -7.02
C PHE A 47 -8.69 -6.62 -6.11
N LEU A 48 -8.68 -7.94 -5.92
CA LEU A 48 -9.56 -8.66 -5.01
C LEU A 48 -8.87 -9.09 -3.71
N SER A 49 -7.60 -8.70 -3.52
CA SER A 49 -6.76 -9.18 -2.41
C SER A 49 -7.15 -8.62 -1.03
N ASN A 50 -8.10 -7.69 -0.97
CA ASN A 50 -8.71 -7.21 0.27
C ASN A 50 -9.99 -7.97 0.64
N GLU A 51 -10.52 -8.84 -0.24
CA GLU A 51 -11.68 -9.65 0.06
C GLU A 51 -11.32 -10.74 1.08
N LYS A 52 -12.01 -10.73 2.21
CA LYS A 52 -11.80 -11.76 3.26
C LYS A 52 -12.50 -13.04 2.87
N LEU A 53 -11.73 -14.06 2.52
CA LEU A 53 -12.25 -15.40 2.23
C LEU A 53 -12.75 -16.13 3.50
N ASN A 54 -12.22 -15.76 4.66
CA ASN A 54 -12.65 -16.21 5.98
C ASN A 54 -12.24 -15.20 7.05
N SER A 55 -12.75 -15.34 8.28
CA SER A 55 -12.49 -14.42 9.39
C SER A 55 -11.01 -14.27 9.80
N ASN A 56 -10.17 -15.27 9.46
CA ASN A 56 -8.75 -15.30 9.82
C ASN A 56 -7.83 -15.04 8.63
N SER A 57 -8.37 -14.71 7.45
CA SER A 57 -7.53 -14.42 6.28
C SER A 57 -6.85 -13.05 6.43
N ILE A 58 -5.56 -13.02 6.11
CA ILE A 58 -4.77 -11.80 5.99
C ILE A 58 -5.15 -11.15 4.66
N THR A 59 -5.42 -9.85 4.67
CA THR A 59 -5.66 -9.08 3.45
C THR A 59 -4.37 -8.39 2.97
N MET A 60 -4.35 -7.92 1.74
CA MET A 60 -3.25 -7.08 1.23
C MET A 60 -3.13 -5.81 2.07
N ARG A 61 -4.25 -5.22 2.46
CA ARG A 61 -4.28 -4.03 3.30
C ARG A 61 -3.67 -4.26 4.68
N ASP A 62 -3.95 -5.42 5.31
CA ASP A 62 -3.33 -5.75 6.60
C ASP A 62 -1.79 -5.79 6.47
N ALA A 63 -1.28 -6.36 5.36
CA ALA A 63 0.15 -6.41 5.08
C ALA A 63 0.75 -5.02 4.81
N ILE A 64 0.04 -4.14 4.08
CA ILE A 64 0.42 -2.74 3.85
C ILE A 64 0.51 -1.99 5.18
N MET A 65 -0.48 -2.13 6.04
CA MET A 65 -0.52 -1.45 7.35
C MET A 65 0.63 -1.91 8.24
N GLU A 66 0.96 -3.20 8.23
CA GLU A 66 2.11 -3.74 8.98
C GLU A 66 3.43 -3.15 8.48
N CYS A 67 3.65 -3.06 7.16
CA CYS A 67 4.84 -2.41 6.58
C CYS A 67 4.92 -0.93 6.95
N ASN A 68 3.82 -0.19 6.90
CA ASN A 68 3.77 1.21 7.28
C ASN A 68 4.13 1.39 8.78
N GLN A 69 3.62 0.51 9.64
CA GLN A 69 3.95 0.54 11.06
C GLN A 69 5.44 0.26 11.29
N GLU A 70 6.00 -0.77 10.65
CA GLU A 70 7.43 -1.07 10.74
C GLU A 70 8.30 0.09 10.26
N PHE A 71 7.89 0.80 9.22
CA PHE A 71 8.60 1.98 8.73
C PHE A 71 8.55 3.13 9.74
N ALA A 72 7.38 3.38 10.33
CA ALA A 72 7.22 4.39 11.38
C ALA A 72 8.05 4.04 12.63
N ASP A 73 8.02 2.77 13.05
CA ASP A 73 8.81 2.27 14.18
C ASP A 73 10.33 2.41 13.93
N ALA A 74 10.77 2.17 12.68
CA ALA A 74 12.16 2.35 12.28
C ALA A 74 12.60 3.83 12.39
N LEU A 75 11.76 4.76 11.92
CA LEU A 75 12.00 6.20 12.06
C LEU A 75 12.04 6.63 13.52
N GLN A 76 11.08 6.17 14.33
CA GLN A 76 11.05 6.48 15.76
C GLN A 76 12.28 5.94 16.48
N LYS A 77 12.67 4.70 16.21
CA LYS A 77 13.86 4.09 16.77
C LYS A 77 15.12 4.88 16.45
N ILE A 78 15.24 5.41 15.22
CA ILE A 78 16.38 6.26 14.84
C ILE A 78 16.41 7.51 15.70
N GLN A 79 15.28 8.17 15.93
CA GLN A 79 15.19 9.36 16.79
C GLN A 79 15.55 9.02 18.24
N ASP A 80 15.01 7.94 18.79
CA ASP A 80 15.22 7.53 20.18
C ASP A 80 16.68 7.13 20.48
N THR A 81 17.37 6.57 19.47
CA THR A 81 18.74 6.05 19.64
C THR A 81 19.83 7.06 19.32
N ASN A 82 19.51 8.22 18.73
CA ASN A 82 20.47 9.26 18.37
C ASN A 82 20.14 10.56 19.12
N PRO A 83 20.87 10.90 20.20
CA PRO A 83 20.64 12.14 20.94
C PRO A 83 20.79 13.36 20.01
N HIS A 84 19.78 14.19 19.93
CA HIS A 84 19.72 15.38 19.08
C HIS A 84 18.82 16.45 19.68
N ASP A 85 19.03 17.70 19.28
CA ASP A 85 18.20 18.85 19.67
C ASP A 85 17.04 19.05 18.66
N GLU A 86 17.34 18.84 17.38
CA GLU A 86 16.40 18.98 16.27
C GLU A 86 16.60 17.86 15.26
N TYR A 87 15.59 17.56 14.44
CA TYR A 87 15.75 16.61 13.32
C TYR A 87 15.20 17.16 12.01
N VAL A 88 15.79 16.71 10.91
CA VAL A 88 15.35 16.98 9.53
C VAL A 88 15.10 15.65 8.84
N LEU A 89 13.92 15.49 8.27
CA LEU A 89 13.55 14.34 7.46
C LEU A 89 13.53 14.74 5.99
N ASP A 90 14.36 14.10 5.18
CA ASP A 90 14.47 14.32 3.74
C ASP A 90 14.11 13.05 2.96
N GLY A 91 13.42 13.23 1.84
CA GLY A 91 12.94 12.13 1.02
C GLY A 91 11.58 11.58 1.46
N SER A 92 11.13 10.55 0.79
CA SER A 92 9.85 9.89 1.04
C SER A 92 9.92 8.41 0.72
N MET A 93 9.02 7.66 1.33
CA MET A 93 8.80 6.25 1.02
C MET A 93 8.35 6.07 -0.43
N ALA A 94 8.69 4.93 -1.04
CA ALA A 94 8.17 4.53 -2.34
C ALA A 94 6.64 4.46 -2.33
N ILE A 95 6.02 4.86 -3.44
CA ILE A 95 4.56 4.82 -3.56
C ILE A 95 4.05 3.38 -3.53
N TRP A 96 3.00 3.14 -2.77
CA TRP A 96 2.43 1.80 -2.62
C TRP A 96 2.01 1.16 -3.95
N LYS A 97 1.53 1.93 -4.92
CA LYS A 97 1.22 1.42 -6.27
C LYS A 97 2.45 0.75 -6.89
N ASP A 98 3.63 1.39 -6.81
CA ASP A 98 4.86 0.83 -7.38
C ASP A 98 5.31 -0.43 -6.63
N ILE A 99 5.23 -0.43 -5.29
CA ILE A 99 5.57 -1.59 -4.47
C ILE A 99 4.69 -2.79 -4.83
N LEU A 100 3.38 -2.58 -4.93
CA LEU A 100 2.42 -3.64 -5.26
C LEU A 100 2.56 -4.11 -6.71
N LEU A 101 2.89 -3.22 -7.64
CA LEU A 101 3.21 -3.58 -9.01
C LEU A 101 4.45 -4.48 -9.06
N VAL A 102 5.54 -4.10 -8.38
CA VAL A 102 6.76 -4.94 -8.28
C VAL A 102 6.41 -6.30 -7.67
N TYR A 103 5.66 -6.32 -6.56
CA TYR A 103 5.22 -7.54 -5.92
C TYR A 103 4.43 -8.44 -6.88
N THR A 104 3.41 -7.90 -7.54
CA THR A 104 2.52 -8.64 -8.44
C THR A 104 3.30 -9.22 -9.63
N ILE A 105 4.16 -8.41 -10.25
CA ILE A 105 4.94 -8.80 -11.42
C ILE A 105 6.04 -9.82 -11.04
N LYS A 106 6.67 -9.66 -9.88
CA LYS A 106 7.64 -10.64 -9.37
C LYS A 106 6.98 -11.99 -9.09
N GLN A 107 5.75 -11.99 -8.54
CA GLN A 107 5.00 -13.20 -8.28
C GLN A 107 4.51 -13.90 -9.55
N SER A 108 4.29 -13.17 -10.65
CA SER A 108 3.83 -13.77 -11.90
C SER A 108 4.84 -14.71 -12.56
N ASN A 109 6.13 -14.65 -12.19
CA ASN A 109 7.23 -15.46 -12.77
C ASN A 109 7.20 -15.55 -14.31
N GLY A 110 6.60 -14.56 -14.98
CA GLY A 110 6.40 -14.58 -16.44
C GLY A 110 5.34 -15.58 -16.92
N THR A 111 4.55 -16.15 -16.04
CA THR A 111 3.37 -16.97 -16.34
C THR A 111 2.09 -16.27 -15.91
N ASN A 112 0.97 -16.54 -16.59
CA ASN A 112 -0.32 -15.94 -16.25
C ASN A 112 -1.03 -16.64 -15.07
N GLN A 113 -0.35 -17.54 -14.34
CA GLN A 113 -1.02 -18.49 -13.43
C GLN A 113 -0.63 -18.35 -11.97
N GLN A 114 -0.06 -17.22 -11.53
CA GLN A 114 0.20 -17.08 -10.11
C GLN A 114 -0.91 -16.29 -9.41
N GLU A 115 -1.46 -16.94 -8.42
CA GLU A 115 -2.48 -16.39 -7.56
C GLU A 115 -1.91 -15.29 -6.66
N VAL A 116 -2.25 -14.04 -6.93
CA VAL A 116 -1.95 -12.87 -6.08
C VAL A 116 -3.14 -12.44 -5.23
N LEU A 117 -4.28 -13.13 -5.38
CA LEU A 117 -5.51 -12.86 -4.67
C LEU A 117 -5.39 -13.11 -3.17
N THR A 118 -4.84 -14.29 -2.79
CA THR A 118 -4.77 -14.65 -1.37
C THR A 118 -3.46 -14.22 -0.75
N MET A 119 -3.54 -13.62 0.43
CA MET A 119 -2.39 -13.29 1.25
C MET A 119 -2.21 -14.35 2.36
N ASN A 120 -0.98 -14.78 2.54
CA ASN A 120 -0.55 -15.64 3.65
C ASN A 120 0.79 -15.12 4.21
N ASN A 121 1.27 -15.73 5.29
CA ASN A 121 2.50 -15.29 5.94
C ASN A 121 3.72 -15.29 5.00
N SER A 122 3.85 -16.26 4.11
CA SER A 122 4.96 -16.32 3.15
C SER A 122 4.88 -15.21 2.11
N LYS A 123 3.71 -14.95 1.55
CA LYS A 123 3.46 -13.86 0.60
C LYS A 123 3.61 -12.48 1.26
N LYS A 124 3.14 -12.35 2.51
CA LYS A 124 3.35 -11.15 3.32
C LYS A 124 4.85 -10.87 3.52
N GLN A 125 5.65 -11.90 3.82
CA GLN A 125 7.09 -11.74 3.95
C GLN A 125 7.73 -11.28 2.64
N ILE A 126 7.35 -11.84 1.50
CA ILE A 126 7.84 -11.41 0.19
C ILE A 126 7.48 -9.93 -0.08
N LEU A 127 6.27 -9.50 0.27
CA LEU A 127 5.89 -8.09 0.16
C LEU A 127 6.75 -7.19 1.06
N LYS A 128 7.01 -7.60 2.30
CA LYS A 128 7.88 -6.88 3.24
C LYS A 128 9.31 -6.78 2.73
N ASP A 129 9.85 -7.87 2.18
CA ASP A 129 11.20 -7.87 1.60
C ASP A 129 11.29 -6.88 0.43
N ILE A 130 10.30 -6.87 -0.48
CA ILE A 130 10.23 -5.89 -1.57
C ILE A 130 10.07 -4.47 -1.03
N PHE A 131 9.23 -4.27 -0.02
CA PHE A 131 9.02 -2.97 0.62
C PHE A 131 10.35 -2.41 1.14
N TRP A 132 11.13 -3.20 1.89
CA TRP A 132 12.41 -2.76 2.43
C TRP A 132 13.54 -2.71 1.40
N GLU A 133 13.46 -3.46 0.31
CA GLU A 133 14.37 -3.32 -0.83
C GLU A 133 14.13 -2.01 -1.59
N MET A 134 12.87 -1.58 -1.67
CA MET A 134 12.48 -0.32 -2.31
C MET A 134 12.63 0.89 -1.38
N ASN A 135 12.80 0.70 -0.08
CA ASN A 135 12.91 1.78 0.89
C ASN A 135 14.14 1.60 1.78
N LYS A 136 14.98 2.63 1.84
CA LYS A 136 16.17 2.64 2.68
C LYS A 136 16.17 3.90 3.53
N ILE A 137 16.36 3.74 4.83
CA ILE A 137 16.52 4.85 5.77
C ILE A 137 17.98 4.93 6.17
N THR A 138 18.54 6.13 6.16
CA THR A 138 19.86 6.43 6.71
C THR A 138 19.75 7.61 7.65
N SER A 139 20.64 7.71 8.62
CA SER A 139 20.68 8.83 9.56
C SER A 139 22.10 9.20 9.92
N GLU A 140 22.32 10.49 10.20
CA GLU A 140 23.56 11.03 10.74
C GLU A 140 23.24 12.20 11.67
N VAL A 141 24.00 12.35 12.75
CA VAL A 141 23.91 13.53 13.64
C VAL A 141 25.03 14.49 13.26
N LYS A 142 24.70 15.76 13.05
CA LYS A 142 25.65 16.83 12.76
C LYS A 142 25.54 17.94 13.79
N ASP A 143 26.69 18.51 14.16
CA ASP A 143 26.74 19.76 14.92
C ASP A 143 26.54 20.92 13.92
N GLU A 144 25.46 21.69 14.07
CA GLU A 144 25.11 22.83 13.22
C GLU A 144 25.04 24.11 14.07
N ILE A 145 25.37 25.24 13.45
CA ILE A 145 25.24 26.55 14.10
C ILE A 145 23.86 27.12 13.73
N ALA A 146 22.98 27.24 14.73
CA ALA A 146 21.71 27.90 14.61
C ALA A 146 21.79 29.33 15.17
N ILE A 147 21.09 30.26 14.52
CA ILE A 147 20.95 31.64 15.01
C ILE A 147 19.63 31.71 15.76
N GLU A 148 19.72 31.79 17.10
CA GLU A 148 18.54 32.05 17.94
C GLU A 148 18.28 33.53 18.02
N GLN A 149 17.09 33.98 17.63
CA GLN A 149 16.65 35.34 17.84
C GLN A 149 16.32 35.57 19.32
N GLY A 150 16.81 36.69 19.89
CA GLY A 150 16.52 37.06 21.25
C GLY A 150 14.99 37.14 21.51
N THR A 151 14.59 36.78 22.72
CA THR A 151 13.20 36.81 23.17
C THR A 151 12.61 38.21 23.28
N ASN A 152 13.49 39.26 23.24
CA ASN A 152 13.11 40.64 23.29
C ASN A 152 13.79 41.43 22.16
N SER A 153 13.19 42.51 21.71
CA SER A 153 13.69 43.41 20.64
C SER A 153 15.03 44.08 20.93
N LEU A 154 15.60 43.89 22.09
CA LEU A 154 16.90 44.44 22.54
C LEU A 154 18.01 43.39 22.60
N GLU A 155 17.70 42.10 22.45
CA GLU A 155 18.69 41.03 22.46
C GLU A 155 19.23 40.77 21.06
N MET A 156 20.54 40.81 20.89
CA MET A 156 21.16 40.43 19.61
C MET A 156 21.01 38.93 19.36
N PRO A 157 20.84 38.53 18.09
CA PRO A 157 20.85 37.11 17.69
C PRO A 157 22.13 36.44 18.20
N LYS A 158 21.97 35.27 18.81
CA LYS A 158 23.08 34.48 19.37
C LYS A 158 23.27 33.20 18.54
N GLU A 159 24.52 32.93 18.19
CA GLU A 159 24.88 31.64 17.62
C GLU A 159 24.86 30.55 18.70
N VAL A 160 24.11 29.52 18.47
CA VAL A 160 24.00 28.35 19.35
C VAL A 160 24.35 27.12 18.55
N GLN A 161 25.21 26.28 19.08
CA GLN A 161 25.53 24.99 18.49
C GLN A 161 24.45 23.98 18.85
N LYS A 162 23.84 23.37 17.86
CA LYS A 162 22.79 22.35 18.00
C LYS A 162 23.20 21.04 17.32
N LYS A 163 22.80 19.93 17.91
CA LYS A 163 22.89 18.61 17.27
C LYS A 163 21.66 18.38 16.44
N VAL A 164 21.83 18.32 15.12
CA VAL A 164 20.72 18.07 14.18
C VAL A 164 20.82 16.65 13.65
N LEU A 165 19.77 15.88 13.87
CA LEU A 165 19.63 14.52 13.31
C LEU A 165 19.08 14.60 11.90
N HIS A 166 19.89 14.32 10.90
CA HIS A 166 19.49 14.20 9.50
C HIS A 166 19.05 12.77 9.21
N ILE A 167 17.78 12.59 8.90
CA ILE A 167 17.20 11.31 8.47
C ILE A 167 16.92 11.42 6.98
N LYS A 168 17.46 10.51 6.18
CA LYS A 168 17.20 10.45 4.74
C LYS A 168 16.51 9.15 4.38
N VAL A 169 15.38 9.28 3.65
CA VAL A 169 14.64 8.18 3.08
C VAL A 169 14.92 8.12 1.58
N PHE A 170 15.48 7.02 1.15
CA PHE A 170 15.71 6.73 -0.26
C PHE A 170 14.65 5.73 -0.72
N SER A 171 13.98 6.04 -1.81
CA SER A 171 12.99 5.15 -2.41
C SER A 171 13.39 4.77 -3.83
N LYS A 172 13.10 3.52 -4.21
CA LYS A 172 13.26 3.03 -5.58
C LYS A 172 11.92 3.08 -6.30
N THR A 173 11.98 3.39 -7.59
CA THR A 173 10.83 3.33 -8.50
C THR A 173 10.69 1.93 -9.11
N PHE A 174 9.53 1.66 -9.73
CA PHE A 174 9.35 0.43 -10.51
C PHE A 174 10.44 0.26 -11.60
N GLU A 175 10.82 1.33 -12.28
CA GLU A 175 11.85 1.27 -13.34
C GLU A 175 13.21 0.79 -12.84
N GLN A 176 13.59 1.20 -11.62
CA GLN A 176 14.81 0.72 -10.97
C GLN A 176 14.69 -0.76 -10.61
N MET A 177 13.57 -1.17 -10.02
CA MET A 177 13.31 -2.56 -9.66
C MET A 177 13.20 -3.47 -10.89
N LYS A 178 12.62 -2.97 -11.99
CA LYS A 178 12.58 -3.67 -13.28
C LYS A 178 13.97 -4.06 -13.76
N THR A 179 14.91 -3.16 -13.63
CA THR A 179 16.31 -3.38 -14.02
C THR A 179 17.00 -4.37 -13.07
N GLU A 180 16.81 -4.21 -11.76
CA GLU A 180 17.42 -5.07 -10.74
C GLU A 180 16.89 -6.51 -10.81
N TYR A 181 15.60 -6.69 -11.04
CA TYR A 181 14.96 -8.00 -11.13
C TYR A 181 15.01 -8.62 -12.54
N HIS A 182 15.53 -7.90 -13.52
CA HIS A 182 15.64 -8.35 -14.90
C HIS A 182 14.29 -8.83 -15.47
N PHE A 183 13.24 -8.02 -15.27
CA PHE A 183 11.90 -8.37 -15.72
C PHE A 183 11.86 -8.65 -17.22
N SER A 184 11.21 -9.76 -17.59
CA SER A 184 11.03 -10.18 -18.96
C SER A 184 10.09 -9.25 -19.73
N PRO A 185 10.10 -9.28 -21.09
CA PRO A 185 9.17 -8.48 -21.90
C PRO A 185 7.69 -8.74 -21.55
N LEU A 186 7.32 -9.97 -21.18
CA LEU A 186 5.97 -10.31 -20.75
C LEU A 186 5.62 -9.63 -19.41
N GLN A 187 6.53 -9.66 -18.44
CA GLN A 187 6.37 -8.98 -17.16
C GLN A 187 6.25 -7.46 -17.32
N ILE A 188 7.01 -6.87 -18.24
CA ILE A 188 6.91 -5.44 -18.57
C ILE A 188 5.54 -5.13 -19.20
N SER A 189 5.04 -6.00 -20.09
CA SER A 189 3.69 -5.85 -20.68
C SER A 189 2.60 -5.92 -19.60
N GLN A 190 2.72 -6.86 -18.66
CA GLN A 190 1.81 -6.99 -17.51
C GLN A 190 1.84 -5.75 -16.60
N TYR A 191 3.02 -5.19 -16.37
CA TYR A 191 3.15 -3.91 -15.64
C TYR A 191 2.41 -2.78 -16.36
N ASN A 192 2.67 -2.59 -17.66
CA ASN A 192 2.04 -1.51 -18.43
C ASN A 192 0.51 -1.60 -18.39
N GLU A 193 -0.03 -2.80 -18.43
CA GLU A 193 -1.47 -3.03 -18.28
C GLU A 193 -1.95 -2.61 -16.89
N LEU A 194 -1.38 -3.16 -15.81
CA LEU A 194 -1.81 -2.87 -14.44
C LEU A 194 -1.54 -1.42 -14.01
N ALA A 195 -0.50 -0.78 -14.55
CA ALA A 195 -0.16 0.60 -14.24
C ALA A 195 -1.09 1.63 -14.90
N SER A 196 -1.88 1.19 -15.89
CA SER A 196 -2.83 2.05 -16.62
C SER A 196 -3.76 2.81 -15.70
N ASP A 197 -4.10 4.03 -16.09
CA ASP A 197 -5.03 4.91 -15.37
C ASP A 197 -6.44 4.32 -15.28
N ASN A 198 -6.79 3.39 -16.17
CA ASN A 198 -8.06 2.67 -16.13
C ASN A 198 -8.30 1.91 -14.82
N TYR A 199 -7.22 1.54 -14.11
CA TYR A 199 -7.27 0.80 -12.84
C TYR A 199 -7.02 1.67 -11.60
N SER A 200 -6.97 3.00 -11.74
CA SER A 200 -6.65 3.92 -10.64
C SER A 200 -7.60 3.77 -9.46
N SER A 201 -8.90 3.61 -9.70
CA SER A 201 -9.89 3.39 -8.64
C SER A 201 -9.70 2.04 -7.93
N LEU A 202 -9.33 0.99 -8.67
CA LEU A 202 -9.06 -0.33 -8.11
C LEU A 202 -7.78 -0.31 -7.25
N TRP A 203 -6.73 0.38 -7.69
CA TRP A 203 -5.54 0.58 -6.87
C TRP A 203 -5.84 1.35 -5.58
N ASN A 204 -6.66 2.38 -5.66
CA ASN A 204 -7.09 3.13 -4.47
C ASN A 204 -7.86 2.23 -3.48
N ASN A 205 -8.69 1.33 -3.99
CA ASN A 205 -9.36 0.35 -3.14
C ASN A 205 -8.37 -0.59 -2.46
N VAL A 206 -7.41 -1.18 -3.20
CA VAL A 206 -6.41 -2.09 -2.64
C VAL A 206 -5.55 -1.40 -1.58
N ILE A 207 -5.05 -0.20 -1.86
CA ILE A 207 -4.09 0.51 -1.02
C ILE A 207 -4.78 1.17 0.18
N TYR A 208 -5.90 1.85 -0.06
CA TYR A 208 -6.55 2.71 0.94
C TYR A 208 -7.90 2.16 1.44
N GLY A 209 -8.44 1.10 0.81
CA GLY A 209 -9.78 0.59 1.09
C GLY A 209 -10.88 1.56 0.69
N MET A 210 -10.61 2.41 -0.30
CA MET A 210 -11.59 3.38 -0.80
C MET A 210 -12.42 2.74 -1.90
N ASP A 211 -13.68 2.44 -1.61
CA ASP A 211 -14.66 2.24 -2.68
C ASP A 211 -14.84 3.58 -3.42
N SER A 212 -14.81 3.51 -4.75
CA SER A 212 -14.99 4.67 -5.61
C SER A 212 -16.40 5.25 -5.39
N GLY A 213 -16.55 6.17 -4.45
CA GLY A 213 -17.82 6.86 -4.20
C GLY A 213 -18.05 7.40 -2.80
N GLU A 214 -17.43 6.86 -1.77
CA GLU A 214 -17.58 7.38 -0.41
C GLU A 214 -16.32 8.09 0.08
N TYR A 215 -16.14 9.33 -0.34
CA TYR A 215 -15.27 10.24 0.40
C TYR A 215 -15.99 10.62 1.70
N ILE A 216 -15.38 10.34 2.84
CA ILE A 216 -15.86 10.87 4.11
C ILE A 216 -15.86 12.40 3.99
N SER A 217 -17.01 13.01 4.14
CA SER A 217 -17.21 14.45 3.97
C SER A 217 -16.66 15.28 5.16
N TRP A 218 -15.63 14.78 5.84
CA TRP A 218 -14.99 15.50 6.92
C TRP A 218 -14.27 16.73 6.39
N ARG A 219 -14.58 17.84 7.01
CA ARG A 219 -13.92 19.11 6.70
C ARG A 219 -13.23 19.63 7.97
N GLN A 220 -12.07 20.23 7.78
CA GLN A 220 -11.29 20.84 8.86
C GLN A 220 -12.13 21.71 9.81
N LYS A 221 -13.09 22.45 9.28
CA LYS A 221 -13.95 23.36 10.04
C LYS A 221 -15.22 22.74 10.63
N ASN A 222 -15.39 21.43 10.50
CA ASN A 222 -16.57 20.76 11.05
C ASN A 222 -16.43 20.50 12.56
N ALA A 223 -17.55 20.65 13.30
CA ALA A 223 -17.63 20.16 14.68
C ALA A 223 -17.60 18.61 14.71
N PRO A 224 -17.12 18.01 15.81
CA PRO A 224 -16.65 18.66 17.04
C PRO A 224 -15.16 19.05 17.05
N TRP A 225 -14.38 18.62 16.05
CA TRP A 225 -12.90 18.72 16.09
C TRP A 225 -12.34 20.10 15.74
N SER A 226 -13.10 20.95 15.03
CA SER A 226 -12.62 22.26 14.59
C SER A 226 -12.05 23.14 15.73
N ASN A 227 -12.59 23.00 16.95
CA ASN A 227 -12.17 23.77 18.11
C ASN A 227 -11.07 23.10 18.95
N ILE A 228 -10.61 21.92 18.57
CA ILE A 228 -9.55 21.21 19.29
C ILE A 228 -8.22 21.88 18.98
N ARG A 229 -7.46 22.23 20.03
CA ARG A 229 -6.13 22.83 19.91
C ARG A 229 -5.13 21.82 19.36
N ILE A 230 -4.20 22.29 18.53
CA ILE A 230 -3.09 21.49 18.02
C ILE A 230 -1.88 21.67 18.93
N GLY A 231 -1.55 20.63 19.70
CA GLY A 231 -0.45 20.65 20.66
C GLY A 231 -0.61 21.74 21.71
N THR A 232 0.47 22.46 22.01
CA THR A 232 0.51 23.55 22.99
C THR A 232 0.20 24.93 22.42
N THR A 233 -0.13 25.02 21.11
CA THR A 233 -0.41 26.28 20.42
C THR A 233 -1.80 26.81 20.75
N SER A 234 -2.03 28.10 20.45
CA SER A 234 -3.38 28.69 20.49
C SER A 234 -4.24 28.33 19.27
N SER A 235 -3.62 27.77 18.22
CA SER A 235 -4.30 27.40 16.98
C SER A 235 -5.06 26.09 17.12
N THR A 236 -6.23 26.04 16.46
CA THR A 236 -7.11 24.87 16.47
C THR A 236 -7.00 24.06 15.16
N ILE A 237 -7.58 22.86 15.15
CA ILE A 237 -7.72 22.08 13.92
C ILE A 237 -8.47 22.89 12.86
N GLY A 238 -9.49 23.67 13.27
CA GLY A 238 -10.23 24.54 12.37
C GLY A 238 -9.39 25.62 11.69
N ASP A 239 -8.32 26.08 12.36
CA ASP A 239 -7.44 27.16 11.85
C ASP A 239 -6.36 26.63 10.91
N ILE A 240 -5.62 25.60 11.35
CA ILE A 240 -4.41 25.13 10.66
C ILE A 240 -4.36 23.61 10.44
N GLY A 241 -5.41 22.89 10.79
CA GLY A 241 -5.45 21.42 10.83
C GLY A 241 -5.73 20.73 9.48
N CYS A 242 -5.53 21.38 8.32
CA CYS A 242 -5.81 20.77 7.02
C CYS A 242 -5.06 19.44 6.80
N LEU A 243 -3.78 19.38 7.18
CA LEU A 243 -2.99 18.16 7.11
C LEU A 243 -3.52 17.08 8.06
N VAL A 244 -3.82 17.45 9.31
CA VAL A 244 -4.38 16.52 10.32
C VAL A 244 -5.71 15.94 9.85
N THR A 245 -6.60 16.79 9.30
CA THR A 245 -7.89 16.34 8.77
C THR A 245 -7.71 15.42 7.57
N SER A 246 -6.80 15.75 6.66
CA SER A 246 -6.50 14.91 5.49
C SER A 246 -5.94 13.55 5.90
N ILE A 247 -5.02 13.51 6.86
CA ILE A 247 -4.48 12.26 7.43
C ILE A 247 -5.58 11.47 8.12
N ALA A 248 -6.44 12.12 8.93
CA ALA A 248 -7.55 11.45 9.60
C ALA A 248 -8.54 10.82 8.62
N ILE A 249 -8.86 11.48 7.50
CA ILE A 249 -9.68 10.93 6.42
C ILE A 249 -9.03 9.70 5.80
N LEU A 250 -7.70 9.70 5.63
CA LEU A 250 -6.95 8.58 5.07
C LEU A 250 -6.86 7.37 6.01
N ILE A 251 -6.83 7.61 7.33
CA ILE A 251 -6.65 6.54 8.33
C ILE A 251 -7.97 5.87 8.71
N GLN A 252 -9.10 6.57 8.55
CA GLN A 252 -10.39 6.10 9.09
C GLN A 252 -11.03 4.98 8.25
N LYS A 253 -10.44 4.58 7.16
CA LYS A 253 -10.88 3.43 6.36
C LYS A 253 -9.91 2.27 6.51
#